data_9ee8f5abae97c226564d31a5539d0be8
#
_entry.id   9ee8f5abae97c226564d31a5539d0be8
#
_cell.length_a   1.000
_cell.length_b   1.000
_cell.length_c   1.000
_cell.angle_alpha   90.00
_cell.angle_beta   90.00
_cell.angle_gamma   90.00
#
_symmetry.space_group_name_H-M   'P 1'
#
loop_
_entity.id
_entity.type
_entity.pdbx_description
1 polymer ?
#
loop_
_entity_poly.entity_id
_entity_poly.type
_entity_poly.pdbx_seq_one_letter_code
_entity_poly.pdbx_strand_id
1 'polypeptide(L)'
;MSHADDATKAWVSAVPKKNADGNVIEWKCKYKYTKGDHSHTFDKTEKIDTPSKAPDKYTKAELLTLMDKDHWDDMFNKKYASWTADAVVETTDASFDVSTLSDS
;
A
#
# COMPACT_ATOMS: atom_id res chain seq x y z
N MET A 1 -17.26 -5.27 -3.17
CA MET A 1 -16.31 -4.68 -2.20
C MET A 1 -14.89 -5.03 -2.58
N SER A 2 -13.97 -4.13 -2.37
CA SER A 2 -12.57 -4.39 -2.69
C SER A 2 -11.87 -5.07 -1.51
N HIS A 3 -10.77 -5.75 -1.81
CA HIS A 3 -9.92 -6.34 -0.76
C HIS A 3 -9.38 -5.26 0.18
N ALA A 4 -9.07 -4.09 -0.37
CA ALA A 4 -8.57 -2.97 0.43
C ALA A 4 -9.62 -2.47 1.42
N ASP A 5 -10.91 -2.49 1.05
CA ASP A 5 -11.97 -2.06 1.95
C ASP A 5 -12.11 -3.01 3.15
N ASP A 6 -11.85 -4.29 2.93
CA ASP A 6 -11.93 -5.31 3.99
C ASP A 6 -10.65 -5.42 4.81
N ALA A 7 -9.57 -4.78 4.38
CA ALA A 7 -8.29 -4.85 5.07
C ALA A 7 -8.27 -3.96 6.31
N THR A 8 -7.58 -4.42 7.34
CA THR A 8 -7.22 -3.59 8.47
C THR A 8 -6.04 -2.73 8.08
N LYS A 9 -6.11 -1.44 8.38
CA LYS A 9 -5.09 -0.47 7.99
C LYS A 9 -4.49 0.19 9.22
N ALA A 10 -3.17 0.34 9.20
CA ALA A 10 -2.46 0.96 10.32
C ALA A 10 -1.26 1.76 9.84
N TRP A 11 -1.04 2.90 10.47
CA TRP A 11 0.16 3.69 10.23
C TRP A 11 1.37 2.97 10.80
N VAL A 12 2.42 2.85 9.98
CA VAL A 12 3.71 2.35 10.45
C VAL A 12 4.59 3.53 10.85
N SER A 13 4.66 4.54 9.98
CA SER A 13 5.43 5.75 10.27
C SER A 13 5.00 6.90 9.37
N ALA A 14 5.27 8.11 9.83
CA ALA A 14 5.12 9.32 9.04
C ALA A 14 6.27 10.24 9.44
N VAL A 15 7.20 10.47 8.54
CA VAL A 15 8.42 11.22 8.83
C VAL A 15 8.46 12.48 7.98
N PRO A 16 8.39 13.65 8.59
CA PRO A 16 8.48 14.91 7.88
C PRO A 16 9.92 15.40 7.78
N LYS A 17 10.21 16.11 6.70
CA LYS A 17 11.38 16.98 6.62
C LYS A 17 10.89 18.41 6.66
N LYS A 18 11.63 19.27 7.35
CA LYS A 18 11.24 20.65 7.56
C LYS A 18 12.27 21.61 7.01
N ASN A 19 11.82 22.80 6.59
CA ASN A 19 12.71 23.89 6.28
C ASN A 19 13.11 24.68 7.53
N ALA A 20 13.86 25.77 7.36
CA ALA A 20 14.32 26.58 8.49
C ALA A 20 13.19 27.22 9.27
N ASP A 21 12.04 27.42 8.63
CA ASP A 21 10.86 28.01 9.27
C ASP A 21 10.03 26.98 10.05
N GLY A 22 10.42 25.71 9.99
CA GLY A 22 9.67 24.63 10.66
C GLY A 22 8.50 24.09 9.87
N ASN A 23 8.35 24.50 8.62
CA ASN A 23 7.30 24.01 7.74
C ASN A 23 7.76 22.76 6.98
N VAL A 24 6.82 21.83 6.77
CA VAL A 24 7.13 20.58 6.11
C VAL A 24 7.42 20.80 4.62
N ILE A 25 8.54 20.28 4.16
CA ILE A 25 8.91 20.29 2.74
C ILE A 25 8.75 18.92 2.10
N GLU A 26 8.62 17.87 2.91
CA GLU A 26 8.49 16.51 2.40
C GLU A 26 7.92 15.61 3.48
N TRP A 27 7.05 14.68 3.10
CA TRP A 27 6.55 13.61 3.97
C TRP A 27 6.96 12.27 3.42
N LYS A 28 7.44 11.38 4.29
CA LYS A 28 7.65 9.97 3.99
C LYS A 28 6.74 9.16 4.89
N CYS A 29 5.76 8.47 4.29
CA CYS A 29 4.76 7.73 5.04
C CYS A 29 4.82 6.25 4.71
N LYS A 30 4.60 5.43 5.75
CA LYS A 30 4.45 3.97 5.61
C LYS A 30 3.12 3.57 6.21
N TYR A 31 2.35 2.79 5.48
CA TYR A 31 0.99 2.43 5.84
C TYR A 31 0.77 0.96 5.54
N LYS A 32 0.31 0.19 6.52
CA LYS A 32 0.19 -1.26 6.42
C LYS A 32 -1.25 -1.68 6.24
N TYR A 33 -1.48 -2.56 5.26
CA TYR A 33 -2.75 -3.23 5.01
C TYR A 33 -2.61 -4.68 5.43
N THR A 34 -3.59 -5.19 6.18
CA THR A 34 -3.64 -6.59 6.60
C THR A 34 -5.01 -7.18 6.30
N LYS A 35 -5.03 -8.31 5.61
CA LYS A 35 -6.27 -9.05 5.38
C LYS A 35 -6.00 -10.54 5.54
N GLY A 36 -6.61 -11.15 6.56
CA GLY A 36 -6.33 -12.55 6.89
C GLY A 36 -4.87 -12.75 7.23
N ASP A 37 -4.23 -13.68 6.55
CA ASP A 37 -2.82 -13.99 6.75
C ASP A 37 -1.88 -13.16 5.88
N HIS A 38 -2.43 -12.24 5.09
CA HIS A 38 -1.64 -11.46 4.15
C HIS A 38 -1.52 -10.02 4.61
N SER A 39 -0.33 -9.46 4.48
CA SER A 39 -0.12 -8.06 4.79
C SER A 39 0.90 -7.45 3.84
N HIS A 40 0.81 -6.14 3.67
CA HIS A 40 1.78 -5.39 2.88
C HIS A 40 1.87 -3.98 3.41
N THR A 41 3.09 -3.47 3.50
CA THR A 41 3.35 -2.09 3.89
C THR A 41 3.70 -1.28 2.64
N PHE A 42 2.88 -0.27 2.38
CA PHE A 42 3.15 0.68 1.31
C PHE A 42 3.93 1.85 1.87
N ASP A 43 4.88 2.36 1.09
CA ASP A 43 5.58 3.57 1.45
C ASP A 43 5.58 4.54 0.27
N LYS A 44 5.67 5.81 0.61
CA LYS A 44 5.76 6.86 -0.40
C LYS A 44 6.39 8.09 0.21
N THR A 45 7.19 8.77 -0.58
CA THR A 45 7.76 10.07 -0.24
C THR A 45 7.16 11.11 -1.18
N GLU A 46 6.59 12.17 -0.59
CA GLU A 46 5.96 13.22 -1.37
C GLU A 46 6.50 14.57 -0.93
N LYS A 47 6.86 15.39 -1.92
CA LYS A 47 7.37 16.74 -1.68
C LYS A 47 6.23 17.73 -1.62
N ILE A 48 6.39 18.74 -0.77
CA ILE A 48 5.43 19.83 -0.64
C ILE A 48 5.94 21.02 -1.44
N ASP A 49 5.20 21.36 -2.49
CA ASP A 49 5.63 22.45 -3.40
C ASP A 49 5.60 23.83 -2.73
N THR A 50 4.62 24.04 -1.85
CA THR A 50 4.47 25.32 -1.15
C THR A 50 4.40 25.06 0.35
N PRO A 51 5.56 24.97 1.02
CA PRO A 51 5.58 24.71 2.45
C PRO A 51 4.91 25.83 3.23
N SER A 52 3.91 25.47 4.02
CA SER A 52 3.14 26.46 4.79
C SER A 52 2.68 25.98 6.16
N LYS A 53 2.92 24.69 6.49
CA LYS A 53 2.44 24.10 7.74
C LYS A 53 3.53 23.32 8.46
N ALA A 54 3.53 23.39 9.79
CA ALA A 54 4.34 22.52 10.63
C ALA A 54 3.76 21.10 10.64
N PRO A 55 4.56 20.08 11.01
CA PRO A 55 4.08 18.70 10.99
C PRO A 55 2.81 18.45 11.79
N ASP A 56 2.69 19.09 12.95
CA ASP A 56 1.55 18.91 13.86
C ASP A 56 0.26 19.59 13.35
N LYS A 57 0.35 20.34 12.27
CA LYS A 57 -0.82 20.98 11.63
C LYS A 57 -1.44 20.12 10.54
N TYR A 58 -0.82 18.99 10.20
CA TYR A 58 -1.40 18.05 9.26
C TYR A 58 -2.31 17.07 9.96
N THR A 59 -3.32 16.56 9.26
CA THR A 59 -4.17 15.49 9.75
C THR A 59 -3.82 14.18 9.06
N LYS A 60 -4.22 13.06 9.65
CA LYS A 60 -4.02 11.75 9.03
C LYS A 60 -4.72 11.67 7.67
N ALA A 61 -5.91 12.26 7.57
CA ALA A 61 -6.66 12.29 6.31
C ALA A 61 -5.90 13.07 5.22
N GLU A 62 -5.27 14.18 5.60
CA GLU A 62 -4.46 14.96 4.65
C GLU A 62 -3.25 14.16 4.16
N LEU A 63 -2.61 13.40 5.04
CA LEU A 63 -1.48 12.56 4.66
C LEU A 63 -1.89 11.44 3.72
N LEU A 64 -3.04 10.82 3.97
CA LEU A 64 -3.56 9.78 3.07
C LEU A 64 -3.89 10.33 1.68
N THR A 65 -4.44 11.53 1.62
CA THR A 65 -4.69 12.20 0.34
C THR A 65 -3.38 12.54 -0.37
N LEU A 66 -2.41 13.05 0.36
CA LEU A 66 -1.10 13.40 -0.18
C LEU A 66 -0.38 12.17 -0.75
N MET A 67 -0.51 11.02 -0.09
CA MET A 67 0.11 9.77 -0.50
C MET A 67 -0.68 9.04 -1.58
N ASP A 68 -1.83 9.58 -1.99
CA ASP A 68 -2.71 8.96 -2.98
C ASP A 68 -3.15 7.56 -2.51
N LYS A 69 -3.84 7.52 -1.39
CA LYS A 69 -4.29 6.29 -0.76
C LYS A 69 -5.12 5.42 -1.71
N ASP A 70 -5.89 6.02 -2.62
CA ASP A 70 -6.68 5.26 -3.58
C ASP A 70 -5.80 4.39 -4.48
N HIS A 71 -4.62 4.88 -4.82
CA HIS A 71 -3.65 4.10 -5.57
C HIS A 71 -3.13 2.91 -4.75
N TRP A 72 -2.88 3.12 -3.46
CA TRP A 72 -2.50 2.04 -2.56
C TRP A 72 -3.62 0.99 -2.44
N ASP A 73 -4.87 1.43 -2.34
CA ASP A 73 -6.02 0.52 -2.29
C ASP A 73 -6.07 -0.35 -3.55
N ASP A 74 -5.87 0.27 -4.71
CA ASP A 74 -5.86 -0.44 -5.99
C ASP A 74 -4.71 -1.44 -6.08
N MET A 75 -3.52 -1.03 -5.65
CA MET A 75 -2.36 -1.90 -5.63
C MET A 75 -2.56 -3.07 -4.67
N PHE A 76 -3.17 -2.84 -3.50
CA PHE A 76 -3.45 -3.91 -2.56
C PHE A 76 -4.45 -4.91 -3.12
N ASN A 77 -5.48 -4.43 -3.81
CA ASN A 77 -6.46 -5.30 -4.45
C ASN A 77 -5.80 -6.26 -5.44
N LYS A 78 -4.90 -5.73 -6.28
CA LYS A 78 -4.17 -6.54 -7.25
C LYS A 78 -3.22 -7.51 -6.58
N LYS A 79 -2.53 -7.06 -5.55
CA LYS A 79 -1.54 -7.88 -4.84
C LYS A 79 -2.22 -9.01 -4.09
N TYR A 80 -3.33 -8.74 -3.43
CA TYR A 80 -4.08 -9.76 -2.69
C TYR A 80 -4.60 -10.84 -3.65
N ALA A 81 -5.15 -10.44 -4.78
CA ALA A 81 -5.61 -11.39 -5.80
C ALA A 81 -4.47 -12.26 -6.29
N SER A 82 -3.29 -11.67 -6.49
CA SER A 82 -2.09 -12.42 -6.91
C SER A 82 -1.66 -13.43 -5.85
N TRP A 83 -1.65 -13.06 -4.59
CA TRP A 83 -1.28 -13.97 -3.51
C TRP A 83 -2.20 -15.18 -3.43
N THR A 84 -3.50 -14.95 -3.52
CA THR A 84 -4.45 -16.07 -3.45
C THR A 84 -4.39 -16.94 -4.69
N ALA A 85 -4.19 -16.35 -5.85
CA ALA A 85 -4.04 -17.09 -7.09
C ALA A 85 -2.76 -17.94 -7.09
N ASP A 86 -1.65 -17.34 -6.64
CA ASP A 86 -0.37 -18.03 -6.58
C ASP A 86 -0.42 -19.22 -5.61
N ALA A 87 -1.09 -19.07 -4.48
CA ALA A 87 -1.22 -20.15 -3.53
C ALA A 87 -1.96 -21.34 -4.13
N VAL A 88 -3.00 -21.08 -4.94
CA VAL A 88 -3.73 -22.14 -5.62
C VAL A 88 -2.87 -22.82 -6.66
N VAL A 89 -2.12 -22.04 -7.45
CA VAL A 89 -1.24 -22.58 -8.49
C VAL A 89 -0.13 -23.41 -7.88
N GLU A 90 0.47 -22.94 -6.80
CA GLU A 90 1.56 -23.64 -6.13
C GLU A 90 1.15 -25.01 -5.61
N THR A 91 -0.09 -25.17 -5.16
CA THR A 91 -0.54 -26.45 -4.63
C THR A 91 -0.70 -27.51 -5.72
N THR A 92 -0.76 -27.13 -6.98
CA THR A 92 -1.01 -28.05 -8.08
C THR A 92 0.23 -28.33 -8.92
N ASP A 93 1.22 -27.44 -8.91
CA ASP A 93 2.32 -27.48 -9.86
C ASP A 93 3.30 -28.59 -9.65
N ALA A 94 3.50 -29.02 -8.42
CA ALA A 94 4.59 -29.97 -8.11
C ALA A 94 4.46 -31.30 -8.87
N SER A 95 3.24 -31.70 -9.20
CA SER A 95 2.99 -32.99 -9.85
C SER A 95 2.20 -32.85 -11.15
N PHE A 96 2.04 -31.63 -11.64
CA PHE A 96 1.18 -31.40 -12.80
C PHE A 96 1.88 -31.78 -14.09
N ASP A 97 1.24 -32.62 -14.89
CA ASP A 97 1.77 -33.02 -16.20
C ASP A 97 1.12 -32.15 -17.27
N VAL A 98 1.92 -31.31 -17.89
CA VAL A 98 1.46 -30.39 -18.93
C VAL A 98 0.86 -31.13 -20.12
N SER A 99 1.31 -32.34 -20.36
CA SER A 99 0.81 -33.14 -21.52
C SER A 99 -0.66 -33.51 -21.34
N THR A 100 -1.20 -33.40 -20.11
CA THR A 100 -2.64 -33.67 -19.89
C THR A 100 -3.53 -32.50 -20.25
N LEU A 101 -2.95 -31.31 -20.47
CA LEU A 101 -3.73 -30.16 -20.89
C LEU A 101 -4.14 -30.26 -22.34
N SER A 102 -5.31 -29.69 -22.64
CA SER A 102 -5.72 -29.55 -24.02
C SER A 102 -4.86 -28.51 -24.71
N ASP A 103 -4.71 -28.64 -26.01
CA ASP A 103 -3.87 -27.74 -26.81
C ASP A 103 -4.52 -26.38 -27.04
N SER A 104 -5.75 -26.20 -26.66
CA SER A 104 -6.47 -24.97 -26.89
C SER A 104 -6.46 -24.06 -25.68
#